data_ff7c4d948b2640e43c00f0577c92bcb8
#
_entry.id   ff7c4d948b2640e43c00f0577c92bcb8
#
_cell.length_a   1.000
_cell.length_b   1.000
_cell.length_c   1.000
_cell.angle_alpha   90.00
_cell.angle_beta   90.00
_cell.angle_gamma   90.00
#
_symmetry.space_group_name_H-M   'P 1'
#
loop_
_entity.id
_entity.type
_entity.pdbx_description
1 polymer ?
#
loop_
_entity_poly.entity_id
_entity_poly.type
_entity_poly.pdbx_seq_one_letter_code
_entity_poly.pdbx_strand_id
1 'polypeptide(L)'
;GEPQLLAGIVGDVAGAYAVDAHRVYAAGLSAGAAMAVVLGATYPDVFAAIGVHSGLEYQAATDVTSGLTASASGGPDPTQQGDAAYAAMGAYARVVPVVVFQGTADTTVAPANGAQVAAQWVETDTKAGATLAAAASTPGTGGGKSYTLTTYADAATGEPLVEEYLVSGLAHAWSGGSTAGTFTDPSAPDASAIMWSFFAAHPR
;
A
#
# COMPACT_ATOMS: atom_id res chain seq x y z
N GLY A 1 3.58 20.62 2.96
CA GLY A 1 2.95 20.15 1.72
C GLY A 1 1.72 19.27 1.99
N GLU A 2 1.15 18.63 0.98
CA GLU A 2 -0.08 17.85 1.10
C GLU A 2 -0.01 16.70 2.14
N PRO A 3 1.09 15.92 2.25
CA PRO A 3 1.21 14.91 3.31
C PRO A 3 1.10 15.48 4.71
N GLN A 4 1.67 16.67 4.94
CA GLN A 4 1.57 17.36 6.23
C GLN A 4 0.14 17.80 6.54
N LEU A 5 -0.62 18.23 5.54
CA LEU A 5 -2.04 18.59 5.73
C LEU A 5 -2.85 17.36 6.13
N LEU A 6 -2.64 16.23 5.47
CA LEU A 6 -3.35 14.98 5.79
C LEU A 6 -3.01 14.47 7.19
N ALA A 7 -1.74 14.48 7.57
CA ALA A 7 -1.33 14.14 8.94
C ALA A 7 -1.90 15.14 9.97
N GLY A 8 -1.99 16.45 9.63
CA GLY A 8 -2.62 17.47 10.45
C GLY A 8 -4.11 17.22 10.68
N ILE A 9 -4.84 16.80 9.66
CA ILE A 9 -6.26 16.42 9.77
C ILE A 9 -6.45 15.28 10.78
N VAL A 10 -5.55 14.29 10.79
CA VAL A 10 -5.59 13.21 11.80
C VAL A 10 -5.45 13.80 13.21
N GLY A 11 -4.52 14.75 13.41
CA GLY A 11 -4.33 15.45 14.68
C GLY A 11 -5.58 16.22 15.12
N ASP A 12 -6.21 16.95 14.20
CA ASP A 12 -7.43 17.71 14.47
C ASP A 12 -8.60 16.80 14.87
N VAL A 13 -8.77 15.68 14.15
CA VAL A 13 -9.81 14.68 14.46
C VAL A 13 -9.54 14.01 15.80
N ALA A 14 -8.29 13.62 16.08
CA ALA A 14 -7.91 13.02 17.36
C ALA A 14 -8.05 13.99 18.54
N GLY A 15 -7.90 15.29 18.30
CA GLY A 15 -8.16 16.33 19.30
C GLY A 15 -9.64 16.55 19.59
N ALA A 16 -10.51 16.24 18.64
CA ALA A 16 -11.97 16.44 18.75
C ALA A 16 -12.75 15.19 19.19
N TYR A 17 -12.21 13.99 18.95
CA TYR A 17 -12.86 12.71 19.17
C TYR A 17 -11.94 11.72 19.89
N ALA A 18 -12.52 10.72 20.55
CA ALA A 18 -11.77 9.62 21.16
C ALA A 18 -11.24 8.67 20.08
N VAL A 19 -10.07 8.98 19.50
CA VAL A 19 -9.38 8.17 18.50
C VAL A 19 -8.32 7.34 19.17
N ASP A 20 -8.23 6.05 18.82
CA ASP A 20 -7.09 5.21 19.19
C ASP A 20 -5.92 5.56 18.27
N ALA A 21 -4.92 6.27 18.81
CA ALA A 21 -3.73 6.70 18.07
C ALA A 21 -2.87 5.54 17.53
N HIS A 22 -3.09 4.32 18.03
CA HIS A 22 -2.42 3.12 17.52
C HIS A 22 -3.13 2.47 16.32
N ARG A 23 -4.33 2.96 15.95
CA ARG A 23 -5.20 2.41 14.91
C ARG A 23 -5.58 3.44 13.86
N VAL A 24 -4.61 4.22 13.42
CA VAL A 24 -4.76 5.19 12.32
C VAL A 24 -4.11 4.60 11.08
N TYR A 25 -4.85 4.51 10.00
CA TYR A 25 -4.43 3.87 8.76
C TYR A 25 -4.66 4.79 7.58
N ALA A 26 -3.91 4.60 6.51
CA ALA A 26 -4.13 5.30 5.25
C ALA A 26 -4.32 4.29 4.11
N ALA A 27 -5.31 4.52 3.26
CA ALA A 27 -5.49 3.74 2.04
C ALA A 27 -5.94 4.62 0.88
N GLY A 28 -5.65 4.20 -0.34
CA GLY A 28 -6.06 4.95 -1.52
C GLY A 28 -5.98 4.15 -2.80
N LEU A 29 -6.58 4.73 -3.85
CA LEU A 29 -6.52 4.25 -5.23
C LEU A 29 -5.71 5.23 -6.08
N SER A 30 -4.84 4.73 -6.97
CA SER A 30 -4.13 5.55 -7.96
C SER A 30 -3.25 6.61 -7.27
N ALA A 31 -3.45 7.89 -7.55
CA ALA A 31 -2.76 9.00 -6.87
C ALA A 31 -2.97 8.98 -5.34
N GLY A 32 -4.15 8.57 -4.86
CA GLY A 32 -4.41 8.39 -3.44
C GLY A 32 -3.60 7.25 -2.82
N ALA A 33 -3.34 6.19 -3.59
CA ALA A 33 -2.47 5.09 -3.18
C ALA A 33 -0.99 5.52 -3.12
N ALA A 34 -0.52 6.30 -4.10
CA ALA A 34 0.81 6.91 -4.07
C ALA A 34 0.96 7.85 -2.85
N MET A 35 -0.10 8.60 -2.51
CA MET A 35 -0.12 9.40 -1.29
C MET A 35 -0.08 8.55 -0.02
N ALA A 36 -0.76 7.39 0.03
CA ALA A 36 -0.69 6.47 1.16
C ALA A 36 0.75 5.95 1.36
N VAL A 37 1.49 5.65 0.28
CA VAL A 37 2.91 5.30 0.32
C VAL A 37 3.74 6.45 0.91
N VAL A 38 3.51 7.68 0.46
CA VAL A 38 4.19 8.88 1.00
C VAL A 38 3.90 9.05 2.50
N LEU A 39 2.64 8.87 2.91
CA LEU A 39 2.25 8.98 4.33
C LEU A 39 2.92 7.91 5.19
N GLY A 40 2.97 6.66 4.74
CA GLY A 40 3.67 5.58 5.44
C GLY A 40 5.17 5.86 5.62
N ALA A 41 5.81 6.45 4.59
CA ALA A 41 7.24 6.78 4.63
C ALA A 41 7.56 8.06 5.42
N THR A 42 6.67 9.07 5.43
CA THR A 42 6.99 10.38 6.04
C THR A 42 6.32 10.62 7.39
N TYR A 43 5.29 9.85 7.74
CA TYR A 43 4.53 9.91 8.99
C TYR A 43 4.30 8.51 9.61
N PRO A 44 5.37 7.68 9.75
CA PRO A 44 5.21 6.34 10.33
C PRO A 44 4.81 6.39 11.81
N ASP A 45 5.00 7.53 12.49
CA ASP A 45 4.54 7.82 13.83
C ASP A 45 3.03 8.12 13.91
N VAL A 46 2.37 8.37 12.78
CA VAL A 46 0.92 8.62 12.70
C VAL A 46 0.18 7.40 12.17
N PHE A 47 0.61 6.87 11.03
CA PHE A 47 -0.10 5.78 10.34
C PHE A 47 0.45 4.41 10.74
N ALA A 48 -0.40 3.56 11.32
CA ALA A 48 -0.03 2.24 11.80
C ALA A 48 0.30 1.26 10.66
N ALA A 49 -0.50 1.27 9.60
CA ALA A 49 -0.31 0.51 8.37
C ALA A 49 -0.93 1.26 7.18
N ILE A 50 -0.60 0.85 5.95
CA ILE A 50 -1.11 1.47 4.74
C ILE A 50 -1.68 0.45 3.73
N GLY A 51 -2.68 0.88 2.95
CA GLY A 51 -3.28 0.14 1.85
C GLY A 51 -3.05 0.86 0.51
N VAL A 52 -2.48 0.16 -0.46
CA VAL A 52 -2.06 0.71 -1.75
C VAL A 52 -2.80 -0.01 -2.87
N HIS A 53 -3.78 0.64 -3.51
CA HIS A 53 -4.49 0.05 -4.63
C HIS A 53 -4.09 0.74 -5.94
N SER A 54 -3.45 0.02 -6.87
CA SER A 54 -3.01 0.57 -8.17
C SER A 54 -2.21 1.86 -7.99
N GLY A 55 -1.23 1.85 -7.09
CA GLY A 55 -0.39 3.00 -6.72
C GLY A 55 1.01 2.93 -7.28
N LEU A 56 1.85 3.87 -6.83
CA LEU A 56 3.26 3.96 -7.16
C LEU A 56 4.10 3.84 -5.89
N GLU A 57 5.31 3.33 -6.03
CA GLU A 57 6.30 3.30 -4.96
C GLU A 57 6.75 4.71 -4.52
N TYR A 58 7.41 4.81 -3.38
CA TYR A 58 7.91 6.07 -2.85
C TYR A 58 8.89 6.74 -3.81
N GLN A 59 8.68 8.03 -4.08
CA GLN A 59 9.49 8.81 -5.04
C GLN A 59 9.59 8.18 -6.45
N ALA A 60 8.59 7.40 -6.88
CA ALA A 60 8.52 6.90 -8.26
C ALA A 60 8.60 8.02 -9.30
N ALA A 61 8.22 9.23 -8.91
CA ALA A 61 8.23 10.42 -9.76
C ALA A 61 8.42 11.69 -8.95
N THR A 62 8.97 12.72 -9.58
CA THR A 62 9.19 14.05 -9.00
C THR A 62 8.41 15.16 -9.71
N ASP A 63 7.76 14.82 -10.82
CA ASP A 63 6.91 15.73 -11.62
C ASP A 63 5.81 14.95 -12.36
N VAL A 64 4.88 15.66 -13.00
CA VAL A 64 3.73 15.07 -13.70
C VAL A 64 4.18 14.14 -14.84
N THR A 65 5.20 14.50 -15.59
CA THR A 65 5.66 13.73 -16.76
C THR A 65 6.28 12.40 -16.32
N SER A 66 7.17 12.44 -15.35
CA SER A 66 7.76 11.23 -14.75
C SER A 66 6.70 10.38 -14.06
N GLY A 67 5.68 11.00 -13.45
CA GLY A 67 4.53 10.30 -12.85
C GLY A 67 3.72 9.51 -13.87
N LEU A 68 3.41 10.11 -15.01
CA LEU A 68 2.72 9.42 -16.11
C LEU A 68 3.56 8.27 -16.68
N THR A 69 4.88 8.46 -16.82
CA THR A 69 5.80 7.42 -17.29
C THR A 69 5.86 6.26 -16.29
N ALA A 70 6.04 6.56 -15.00
CA ALA A 70 6.06 5.53 -13.96
C ALA A 70 4.74 4.77 -13.89
N SER A 71 3.60 5.46 -13.99
CA SER A 71 2.28 4.81 -14.04
C SER A 71 2.19 3.83 -15.22
N ALA A 72 2.64 4.24 -16.41
CA ALA A 72 2.50 3.43 -17.63
C ALA A 72 3.45 2.22 -17.71
N SER A 73 4.62 2.26 -17.07
CA SER A 73 5.70 1.28 -17.29
C SER A 73 6.44 0.80 -16.05
N GLY A 74 6.10 1.32 -14.88
CA GLY A 74 6.85 1.11 -13.64
C GLY A 74 7.75 2.29 -13.29
N GLY A 75 8.07 2.40 -12.01
CA GLY A 75 8.97 3.39 -11.43
C GLY A 75 10.45 3.00 -11.53
N PRO A 76 11.31 3.68 -10.75
CA PRO A 76 12.74 3.36 -10.65
C PRO A 76 13.01 1.96 -10.04
N ASP A 77 14.22 1.76 -9.50
CA ASP A 77 14.60 0.55 -8.78
C ASP A 77 13.94 0.56 -7.38
N PRO A 78 13.04 -0.41 -7.07
CA PRO A 78 12.33 -0.45 -5.81
C PRO A 78 13.25 -0.60 -4.58
N THR A 79 14.44 -1.16 -4.73
CA THR A 79 15.42 -1.23 -3.63
C THR A 79 15.93 0.17 -3.27
N GLN A 80 16.27 0.98 -4.28
CA GLN A 80 16.67 2.37 -4.05
C GLN A 80 15.53 3.20 -3.45
N GLN A 81 14.30 2.96 -3.89
CA GLN A 81 13.13 3.65 -3.35
C GLN A 81 12.79 3.18 -1.93
N GLY A 82 13.10 1.93 -1.60
CA GLY A 82 13.03 1.42 -0.23
C GLY A 82 14.02 2.09 0.71
N ASP A 83 15.27 2.26 0.27
CA ASP A 83 16.28 3.03 0.99
C ASP A 83 15.85 4.49 1.21
N ALA A 84 15.26 5.11 0.18
CA ALA A 84 14.77 6.48 0.24
C ALA A 84 13.57 6.63 1.20
N ALA A 85 12.64 5.68 1.19
CA ALA A 85 11.50 5.65 2.10
C ALA A 85 11.95 5.48 3.55
N TYR A 86 12.86 4.55 3.83
CA TYR A 86 13.45 4.37 5.15
C TYR A 86 14.16 5.64 5.64
N ALA A 87 14.94 6.28 4.78
CA ALA A 87 15.61 7.54 5.12
C ALA A 87 14.61 8.66 5.44
N ALA A 88 13.46 8.70 4.75
CA ALA A 88 12.40 9.68 4.99
C ALA A 88 11.69 9.48 6.33
N MET A 89 11.64 8.26 6.86
CA MET A 89 11.08 7.98 8.20
C MET A 89 11.88 8.68 9.31
N GLY A 90 13.16 8.91 9.12
CA GLY A 90 14.03 9.63 10.06
C GLY A 90 14.03 9.01 11.46
N ALA A 91 13.80 9.86 12.49
CA ALA A 91 13.79 9.42 13.88
C ALA A 91 12.59 8.52 14.26
N TYR A 92 11.60 8.43 13.40
CA TYR A 92 10.38 7.60 13.60
C TYR A 92 10.42 6.29 12.83
N ALA A 93 11.60 5.93 12.26
CA ALA A 93 11.77 4.73 11.47
C ALA A 93 11.31 3.48 12.24
N ARG A 94 10.43 2.70 11.62
CA ARG A 94 9.86 1.47 12.12
C ARG A 94 9.33 0.61 10.97
N VAL A 95 9.03 -0.64 11.23
CA VAL A 95 8.26 -1.50 10.33
C VAL A 95 6.86 -0.93 10.15
N VAL A 96 6.41 -0.75 8.90
CA VAL A 96 5.07 -0.27 8.54
C VAL A 96 4.40 -1.32 7.66
N PRO A 97 3.45 -2.11 8.18
CA PRO A 97 2.75 -3.13 7.40
C PRO A 97 1.98 -2.54 6.22
N VAL A 98 2.04 -3.23 5.08
CA VAL A 98 1.47 -2.75 3.82
C VAL A 98 0.68 -3.83 3.10
N VAL A 99 -0.53 -3.50 2.66
CA VAL A 99 -1.33 -4.34 1.77
C VAL A 99 -1.52 -3.66 0.42
N VAL A 100 -1.13 -4.36 -0.64
CA VAL A 100 -1.14 -3.89 -2.03
C VAL A 100 -2.20 -4.63 -2.82
N PHE A 101 -2.98 -3.89 -3.61
CA PHE A 101 -3.89 -4.44 -4.62
C PHE A 101 -3.49 -3.94 -6.00
N GLN A 102 -3.41 -4.85 -6.97
CA GLN A 102 -3.09 -4.51 -8.35
C GLN A 102 -3.89 -5.40 -9.32
N GLY A 103 -4.43 -4.79 -10.37
CA GLY A 103 -5.14 -5.50 -11.43
C GLY A 103 -4.21 -5.91 -12.57
N THR A 104 -4.35 -7.15 -13.10
CA THR A 104 -3.54 -7.58 -14.26
C THR A 104 -3.96 -6.92 -15.57
N ALA A 105 -5.17 -6.35 -15.64
CA ALA A 105 -5.70 -5.63 -16.80
C ALA A 105 -5.70 -4.11 -16.60
N ASP A 106 -4.98 -3.60 -15.58
CA ASP A 106 -4.83 -2.17 -15.35
C ASP A 106 -3.91 -1.55 -16.41
N THR A 107 -4.48 -0.68 -17.26
CA THR A 107 -3.79 0.02 -18.33
C THR A 107 -3.46 1.48 -17.96
N THR A 108 -3.88 1.94 -16.78
CA THR A 108 -3.60 3.28 -16.27
C THR A 108 -2.38 3.26 -15.36
N VAL A 109 -2.36 2.31 -14.42
CA VAL A 109 -1.20 2.03 -13.57
C VAL A 109 -0.78 0.59 -13.85
N ALA A 110 0.27 0.44 -14.62
CA ALA A 110 0.75 -0.86 -15.11
C ALA A 110 0.99 -1.84 -13.95
N PRO A 111 0.71 -3.14 -14.14
CA PRO A 111 0.84 -4.14 -13.08
C PRO A 111 2.21 -4.21 -12.41
N ALA A 112 3.27 -3.82 -13.12
CA ALA A 112 4.62 -3.72 -12.56
C ALA A 112 4.71 -2.82 -11.32
N ASN A 113 3.87 -1.78 -11.23
CA ASN A 113 3.89 -0.86 -10.10
C ASN A 113 3.46 -1.53 -8.79
N GLY A 114 2.49 -2.45 -8.81
CA GLY A 114 2.08 -3.20 -7.61
C GLY A 114 3.24 -4.00 -7.03
N ALA A 115 3.94 -4.75 -7.90
CA ALA A 115 5.12 -5.52 -7.51
C ALA A 115 6.27 -4.62 -7.00
N GLN A 116 6.46 -3.44 -7.63
CA GLN A 116 7.47 -2.48 -7.18
C GLN A 116 7.13 -1.88 -5.80
N VAL A 117 5.86 -1.53 -5.54
CA VAL A 117 5.43 -1.09 -4.21
C VAL A 117 5.71 -2.17 -3.16
N ALA A 118 5.36 -3.43 -3.44
CA ALA A 118 5.63 -4.52 -2.51
C ALA A 118 7.14 -4.69 -2.27
N ALA A 119 7.95 -4.71 -3.32
CA ALA A 119 9.41 -4.83 -3.22
C ALA A 119 10.05 -3.64 -2.47
N GLN A 120 9.58 -2.42 -2.73
CA GLN A 120 10.02 -1.21 -2.02
C GLN A 120 9.75 -1.33 -0.52
N TRP A 121 8.55 -1.79 -0.11
CA TRP A 121 8.23 -1.91 1.31
C TRP A 121 8.95 -3.07 1.98
N VAL A 122 9.23 -4.17 1.26
CA VAL A 122 10.11 -5.25 1.74
C VAL A 122 11.50 -4.69 2.10
N GLU A 123 12.08 -3.86 1.23
CA GLU A 123 13.37 -3.21 1.52
C GLU A 123 13.27 -2.21 2.67
N THR A 124 12.24 -1.35 2.67
CA THR A 124 12.00 -0.35 3.72
C THR A 124 11.90 -0.99 5.11
N ASP A 125 11.08 -2.04 5.22
CA ASP A 125 10.85 -2.73 6.49
C ASP A 125 12.07 -3.55 6.93
N THR A 126 12.82 -4.12 5.98
CA THR A 126 14.11 -4.77 6.27
C THR A 126 15.11 -3.78 6.86
N LYS A 127 15.21 -2.56 6.30
CA LYS A 127 16.04 -1.49 6.87
C LYS A 127 15.54 -1.03 8.25
N ALA A 128 14.24 -1.06 8.46
CA ALA A 128 13.61 -0.76 9.76
C ALA A 128 13.77 -1.87 10.80
N GLY A 129 14.41 -2.99 10.44
CA GLY A 129 14.77 -4.07 11.35
C GLY A 129 13.93 -5.34 11.23
N ALA A 130 12.99 -5.42 10.27
CA ALA A 130 12.28 -6.66 10.00
C ALA A 130 13.22 -7.71 9.42
N THR A 131 13.00 -8.97 9.78
CA THR A 131 13.61 -10.12 9.10
C THR A 131 12.50 -10.85 8.36
N LEU A 132 12.41 -10.63 7.06
CA LEU A 132 11.34 -11.20 6.26
C LEU A 132 11.68 -12.60 5.77
N ALA A 133 10.72 -13.51 5.88
CA ALA A 133 10.79 -14.83 5.27
C ALA A 133 10.75 -14.73 3.74
N ALA A 134 11.15 -15.79 3.05
CA ALA A 134 10.97 -15.88 1.61
C ALA A 134 9.48 -15.74 1.27
N ALA A 135 9.20 -15.01 0.16
CA ALA A 135 7.84 -14.78 -0.28
C ALA A 135 7.08 -16.09 -0.51
N ALA A 136 5.84 -16.15 -0.01
CA ALA A 136 4.92 -17.24 -0.26
C ALA A 136 3.77 -16.75 -1.15
N SER A 137 3.49 -17.45 -2.25
CA SER A 137 2.39 -17.11 -3.15
C SER A 137 1.31 -18.17 -3.10
N THR A 138 0.06 -17.73 -2.89
CA THR A 138 -1.12 -18.60 -2.83
C THR A 138 -2.21 -18.08 -3.77
N PRO A 139 -2.88 -18.97 -4.53
CA PRO A 139 -4.03 -18.57 -5.33
C PRO A 139 -5.26 -18.41 -4.46
N GLY A 140 -6.14 -17.46 -4.85
CA GLY A 140 -7.43 -17.25 -4.21
C GLY A 140 -8.49 -16.79 -5.21
N THR A 141 -9.73 -16.69 -4.73
CA THR A 141 -10.86 -16.16 -5.49
C THR A 141 -11.72 -15.29 -4.58
N GLY A 142 -12.30 -14.22 -5.14
CA GLY A 142 -13.24 -13.35 -4.45
C GLY A 142 -14.11 -12.59 -5.43
N GLY A 143 -15.36 -12.38 -5.12
CA GLY A 143 -16.33 -11.70 -5.97
C GLY A 143 -16.66 -12.43 -7.30
N GLY A 144 -15.77 -13.20 -7.84
CA GLY A 144 -15.86 -13.88 -9.15
C GLY A 144 -14.55 -13.81 -9.93
N LYS A 145 -13.55 -13.06 -9.43
CA LYS A 145 -12.20 -13.01 -9.99
C LYS A 145 -11.22 -13.82 -9.15
N SER A 146 -10.23 -14.41 -9.83
CA SER A 146 -9.08 -15.04 -9.17
C SER A 146 -8.03 -13.99 -8.84
N TYR A 147 -7.21 -14.29 -7.86
CA TYR A 147 -6.03 -13.50 -7.53
C TYR A 147 -4.87 -14.40 -7.09
N THR A 148 -3.68 -13.87 -7.15
CA THR A 148 -2.50 -14.42 -6.46
C THR A 148 -2.20 -13.51 -5.29
N LEU A 149 -2.16 -14.07 -4.07
CA LEU A 149 -1.67 -13.37 -2.88
C LEU A 149 -0.21 -13.74 -2.69
N THR A 150 0.68 -12.76 -2.70
CA THR A 150 2.08 -12.91 -2.30
C THR A 150 2.26 -12.26 -0.94
N THR A 151 2.76 -13.05 0.02
CA THR A 151 2.96 -12.62 1.41
C THR A 151 4.44 -12.65 1.77
N TYR A 152 4.90 -11.57 2.38
CA TYR A 152 6.19 -11.45 3.04
C TYR A 152 5.94 -11.31 4.53
N ALA A 153 6.26 -12.35 5.27
CA ALA A 153 5.98 -12.43 6.71
C ALA A 153 7.27 -12.24 7.52
N ASP A 154 7.14 -11.73 8.74
CA ASP A 154 8.23 -11.74 9.71
C ASP A 154 8.66 -13.19 9.97
N ALA A 155 9.96 -13.45 9.86
CA ALA A 155 10.50 -14.81 9.94
C ALA A 155 10.41 -15.43 11.34
N ALA A 156 10.29 -14.62 12.38
CA ALA A 156 10.23 -15.09 13.77
C ALA A 156 8.79 -15.35 14.23
N THR A 157 7.86 -14.47 13.82
CA THR A 157 6.46 -14.52 14.29
C THR A 157 5.52 -15.16 13.27
N GLY A 158 5.88 -15.13 11.99
CA GLY A 158 4.99 -15.51 10.88
C GLY A 158 3.93 -14.44 10.55
N GLU A 159 4.00 -13.27 11.18
CA GLU A 159 3.05 -12.17 10.93
C GLU A 159 3.25 -11.60 9.52
N PRO A 160 2.20 -11.53 8.67
CA PRO A 160 2.29 -10.89 7.37
C PRO A 160 2.61 -9.40 7.50
N LEU A 161 3.72 -8.93 6.95
CA LEU A 161 4.11 -7.52 6.97
C LEU A 161 3.85 -6.82 5.63
N VAL A 162 4.07 -7.52 4.50
CA VAL A 162 3.71 -7.03 3.18
C VAL A 162 2.86 -8.08 2.47
N GLU A 163 1.68 -7.69 2.00
CA GLU A 163 0.78 -8.54 1.19
C GLU A 163 0.52 -7.88 -0.16
N GLU A 164 0.63 -8.64 -1.25
CA GLU A 164 0.28 -8.21 -2.59
C GLU A 164 -0.81 -9.10 -3.18
N TYR A 165 -1.97 -8.51 -3.48
CA TYR A 165 -3.09 -9.12 -4.21
C TYR A 165 -3.02 -8.72 -5.68
N LEU A 166 -2.53 -9.63 -6.53
CA LEU A 166 -2.56 -9.47 -7.98
C LEU A 166 -3.86 -10.07 -8.52
N VAL A 167 -4.85 -9.22 -8.86
CA VAL A 167 -6.20 -9.63 -9.23
C VAL A 167 -6.33 -9.79 -10.74
N SER A 168 -6.68 -11.00 -11.16
CA SER A 168 -6.80 -11.38 -12.58
C SER A 168 -7.95 -10.64 -13.27
N GLY A 169 -7.65 -9.96 -14.37
CA GLY A 169 -8.63 -9.24 -15.18
C GLY A 169 -9.26 -8.02 -14.53
N LEU A 170 -8.75 -7.54 -13.38
CA LEU A 170 -9.13 -6.26 -12.81
C LEU A 170 -8.43 -5.12 -13.58
N ALA A 171 -9.23 -4.17 -14.05
CA ALA A 171 -8.75 -2.92 -14.67
C ALA A 171 -8.40 -1.88 -13.59
N HIS A 172 -8.22 -0.60 -13.99
CA HIS A 172 -7.98 0.50 -13.05
C HIS A 172 -9.24 0.85 -12.26
N ALA A 173 -9.56 0.04 -11.26
CA ALA A 173 -10.74 0.18 -10.42
C ALA A 173 -10.47 -0.41 -9.04
N TRP A 174 -11.16 0.12 -8.01
CA TRP A 174 -11.17 -0.45 -6.68
C TRP A 174 -11.73 -1.88 -6.73
N SER A 175 -11.00 -2.83 -6.22
CA SER A 175 -11.40 -4.23 -6.14
C SER A 175 -12.57 -4.37 -5.15
N GLY A 176 -13.72 -4.87 -5.62
CA GLY A 176 -14.97 -4.87 -4.84
C GLY A 176 -15.75 -3.56 -4.99
N GLY A 177 -16.53 -3.21 -3.97
CA GLY A 177 -17.32 -1.99 -3.93
C GLY A 177 -18.72 -2.16 -4.56
N SER A 178 -19.30 -1.06 -5.05
CA SER A 178 -20.69 -0.99 -5.54
C SER A 178 -20.74 -0.72 -7.03
N THR A 179 -21.75 -1.28 -7.72
CA THR A 179 -22.07 -0.97 -9.12
C THR A 179 -22.47 0.49 -9.34
N ALA A 180 -22.78 1.25 -8.29
CA ALA A 180 -23.04 2.67 -8.35
C ALA A 180 -21.74 3.53 -8.40
N GLY A 181 -20.58 2.94 -8.08
CA GLY A 181 -19.29 3.60 -8.16
C GLY A 181 -18.73 3.62 -9.58
N THR A 182 -17.98 4.66 -9.94
CA THR A 182 -17.39 4.81 -11.29
C THR A 182 -16.05 4.09 -11.44
N PHE A 183 -15.29 3.95 -10.36
CA PHE A 183 -13.99 3.26 -10.32
C PHE A 183 -14.03 2.11 -9.31
N THR A 184 -15.00 1.19 -9.47
CA THR A 184 -15.18 0.00 -8.63
C THR A 184 -15.48 -1.21 -9.50
N ASP A 185 -15.02 -2.39 -9.09
CA ASP A 185 -15.35 -3.67 -9.74
C ASP A 185 -15.94 -4.65 -8.70
N PRO A 186 -17.27 -4.69 -8.54
CA PRO A 186 -17.95 -5.57 -7.57
C PRO A 186 -17.74 -7.06 -7.83
N SER A 187 -17.23 -7.44 -9.02
CA SER A 187 -16.89 -8.82 -9.34
C SER A 187 -15.49 -9.24 -8.88
N ALA A 188 -14.74 -8.31 -8.29
CA ALA A 188 -13.40 -8.56 -7.75
C ALA A 188 -13.45 -8.79 -6.23
N PRO A 189 -12.35 -9.28 -5.60
CA PRO A 189 -12.26 -9.41 -4.15
C PRO A 189 -12.55 -8.09 -3.44
N ASP A 190 -13.18 -8.14 -2.26
CA ASP A 190 -13.51 -6.94 -1.49
C ASP A 190 -12.24 -6.38 -0.82
N ALA A 191 -11.56 -5.45 -1.51
CA ALA A 191 -10.36 -4.80 -1.01
C ALA A 191 -10.61 -4.03 0.29
N SER A 192 -11.80 -3.44 0.48
CA SER A 192 -12.13 -2.71 1.71
C SER A 192 -12.14 -3.64 2.93
N ALA A 193 -12.81 -4.78 2.81
CA ALA A 193 -12.88 -5.78 3.88
C ALA A 193 -11.50 -6.42 4.15
N ILE A 194 -10.74 -6.72 3.10
CA ILE A 194 -9.40 -7.33 3.21
C ILE A 194 -8.43 -6.34 3.85
N MET A 195 -8.37 -5.09 3.37
CA MET A 195 -7.52 -4.04 3.96
C MET A 195 -7.89 -3.78 5.42
N TRP A 196 -9.19 -3.74 5.74
CA TRP A 196 -9.62 -3.55 7.12
C TRP A 196 -9.17 -4.70 8.03
N SER A 197 -9.29 -5.95 7.56
CA SER A 197 -8.82 -7.12 8.32
C SER A 197 -7.30 -7.08 8.55
N PHE A 198 -6.55 -6.71 7.51
CA PHE A 198 -5.10 -6.49 7.60
C PHE A 198 -4.77 -5.39 8.61
N PHE A 199 -5.41 -4.22 8.50
CA PHE A 199 -5.20 -3.10 9.42
C PHE A 199 -5.53 -3.44 10.88
N ALA A 200 -6.63 -4.16 11.10
CA ALA A 200 -7.05 -4.56 12.45
C ALA A 200 -6.03 -5.49 13.15
N ALA A 201 -5.27 -6.25 12.36
CA ALA A 201 -4.20 -7.10 12.85
C ALA A 201 -2.90 -6.32 13.15
N HIS A 202 -2.73 -5.12 12.58
CA HIS A 202 -1.50 -4.33 12.65
C HIS A 202 -1.70 -2.97 13.35
N PRO A 203 -2.07 -2.92 14.63
CA PRO A 203 -2.00 -1.70 15.42
C PRO A 203 -0.51 -1.33 15.64
N ARG A 204 -0.23 -0.03 15.80
CA ARG A 204 1.11 0.48 16.06
C ARG A 204 1.51 0.30 17.52
#